data_0dea7c08c081a6babcd97b7f50256755
#
_entry.id   0dea7c08c081a6babcd97b7f50256755
#
_cell.length_a   1.000
_cell.length_b   1.000
_cell.length_c   1.000
_cell.angle_alpha   90.00
_cell.angle_beta   90.00
_cell.angle_gamma   90.00
#
_symmetry.space_group_name_H-M   'P 1'
#
loop_
_entity.id
_entity.type
_entity.pdbx_description
1 polymer ?
#
loop_
_entity_poly.entity_id
_entity_poly.type
_entity_poly.pdbx_seq_one_letter_code
_entity_poly.pdbx_strand_id
1 'polypeptide(L)'
;MTTALVFFDSLPTDGALSAGQKELLAAAHGLGEVTVATGASGEAAAQALDFAEISTVYTGDGEIAAPDAALVDLLETAVQESGAGVVLGSDVSETTDALARLAIRLDTGLITGGIAVETSGEQVVVTKPVLAGTYTTTASLADAAAGRPLLVTLRPNSIDAEQVAAALSPGAEAEITGLPVSAGLGGGAAAEGQIEILERTELEKSERPALTEARVVVAGGRGVEGDFGPLEELADELGAAIGASRAATDAGWIDHAAQVGQTGVTVSPQLYVSAGISGAVQQRSGMQTSQTIVAINKDEDAPVFEIADFGVVGDLFEVIPQMVQEIRRRKG
;
A
#
# COMPACT_ATOMS: atom_id res chain seq x y z
N MET A 1 12.22 13.97 19.24
CA MET A 1 11.66 12.74 18.71
C MET A 1 10.15 12.86 18.86
N THR A 2 9.39 12.49 17.87
CA THR A 2 7.92 12.54 17.92
C THR A 2 7.38 11.13 18.14
N THR A 3 6.22 11.00 18.79
CA THR A 3 5.52 9.71 18.83
C THR A 3 4.81 9.51 17.49
N ALA A 4 5.03 8.37 16.84
CA ALA A 4 4.38 7.97 15.60
C ALA A 4 3.34 6.88 15.89
N LEU A 5 2.09 7.11 15.50
CA LEU A 5 1.02 6.14 15.58
C LEU A 5 0.87 5.48 14.20
N VAL A 6 1.07 4.16 14.12
CA VAL A 6 0.80 3.38 12.91
C VAL A 6 -0.62 2.84 12.96
N PHE A 7 -1.37 3.06 11.92
CA PHE A 7 -2.73 2.54 11.78
C PHE A 7 -2.77 1.35 10.82
N PHE A 8 -3.27 0.22 11.32
CA PHE A 8 -3.60 -0.95 10.54
C PHE A 8 -5.12 -1.14 10.54
N ASP A 9 -5.75 -0.95 9.38
CA ASP A 9 -7.19 -1.22 9.18
C ASP A 9 -7.54 -2.69 9.42
N SER A 10 -6.60 -3.59 9.11
CA SER A 10 -6.70 -5.03 9.36
C SER A 10 -5.34 -5.65 9.64
N LEU A 11 -5.34 -6.82 10.28
CA LEU A 11 -4.16 -7.64 10.49
C LEU A 11 -4.33 -9.00 9.78
N PRO A 12 -3.25 -9.60 9.26
CA PRO A 12 -3.31 -10.92 8.64
C PRO A 12 -3.75 -12.00 9.63
N THR A 13 -4.64 -12.89 9.20
CA THR A 13 -5.19 -13.96 10.02
C THR A 13 -4.18 -15.04 10.40
N ASP A 14 -3.05 -15.12 9.70
CA ASP A 14 -1.93 -16.03 10.00
C ASP A 14 -0.91 -15.42 10.98
N GLY A 15 -1.14 -14.19 11.44
CA GLY A 15 -0.28 -13.48 12.39
C GLY A 15 1.01 -12.92 11.78
N ALA A 16 1.21 -13.02 10.47
CA ALA A 16 2.42 -12.50 9.81
C ALA A 16 2.12 -11.19 9.07
N LEU A 17 2.70 -10.08 9.54
CA LEU A 17 2.54 -8.79 8.87
C LEU A 17 3.01 -8.85 7.42
N SER A 18 2.26 -8.21 6.53
CA SER A 18 2.65 -8.01 5.14
C SER A 18 3.92 -7.15 5.03
N ALA A 19 4.56 -7.17 3.86
CA ALA A 19 5.73 -6.32 3.61
C ALA A 19 5.40 -4.83 3.80
N GLY A 20 4.25 -4.37 3.28
CA GLY A 20 3.80 -2.99 3.41
C GLY A 20 3.51 -2.58 4.87
N GLN A 21 2.96 -3.48 5.67
CA GLN A 21 2.75 -3.23 7.10
C GLN A 21 4.08 -3.08 7.86
N LYS A 22 5.07 -3.91 7.55
CA LYS A 22 6.42 -3.78 8.11
C LYS A 22 7.12 -2.50 7.67
N GLU A 23 6.90 -2.06 6.43
CA GLU A 23 7.41 -0.78 5.94
C GLU A 23 6.86 0.41 6.74
N LEU A 24 5.57 0.39 7.09
CA LEU A 24 4.97 1.43 7.94
C LEU A 24 5.60 1.48 9.34
N LEU A 25 5.84 0.32 9.96
CA LEU A 25 6.53 0.26 11.26
C LEU A 25 7.96 0.79 11.17
N ALA A 26 8.70 0.42 10.12
CA ALA A 26 10.06 0.91 9.90
C ALA A 26 10.10 2.42 9.67
N ALA A 27 9.14 2.96 8.89
CA ALA A 27 8.99 4.39 8.70
C ALA A 27 8.71 5.13 10.01
N ALA A 28 7.79 4.60 10.83
CA ALA A 28 7.45 5.15 12.12
C ALA A 28 8.64 5.14 13.09
N HIS A 29 9.39 4.04 13.14
CA HIS A 29 10.59 3.91 13.97
C HIS A 29 11.64 4.97 13.62
N GLY A 30 11.80 5.29 12.35
CA GLY A 30 12.67 6.39 11.90
C GLY A 30 12.27 7.78 12.41
N LEU A 31 11.03 7.98 12.84
CA LEU A 31 10.53 9.25 13.37
C LEU A 31 10.64 9.34 14.92
N GLY A 32 10.56 8.19 15.61
CA GLY A 32 10.66 8.14 17.06
C GLY A 32 9.99 6.95 17.72
N GLU A 33 9.29 7.18 18.82
CA GLU A 33 8.53 6.13 19.51
C GLU A 33 7.35 5.65 18.66
N VAL A 34 7.17 4.33 18.58
CA VAL A 34 6.13 3.72 17.77
C VAL A 34 5.00 3.18 18.64
N THR A 35 3.80 3.63 18.34
CA THR A 35 2.56 3.05 18.84
C THR A 35 1.72 2.56 17.66
N VAL A 36 0.80 1.62 17.89
CA VAL A 36 -0.04 1.06 16.84
C VAL A 36 -1.52 1.20 17.25
N ALA A 37 -2.39 1.49 16.29
CA ALA A 37 -3.83 1.35 16.46
C ALA A 37 -4.37 0.40 15.39
N THR A 38 -5.25 -0.52 15.78
CA THR A 38 -5.85 -1.48 14.85
C THR A 38 -7.28 -1.82 15.23
N GLY A 39 -8.11 -2.07 14.22
CA GLY A 39 -9.45 -2.63 14.39
C GLY A 39 -9.46 -4.12 14.71
N ALA A 40 -8.32 -4.80 14.68
CA ALA A 40 -8.22 -6.22 15.03
C ALA A 40 -8.42 -6.44 16.53
N SER A 41 -8.81 -7.65 16.92
CA SER A 41 -8.92 -8.02 18.33
C SER A 41 -7.56 -7.98 19.05
N GLY A 42 -7.56 -7.77 20.36
CA GLY A 42 -6.32 -7.76 21.16
C GLY A 42 -5.50 -9.05 21.04
N GLU A 43 -6.15 -10.22 20.85
CA GLU A 43 -5.48 -11.50 20.64
C GLU A 43 -4.74 -11.53 19.29
N ALA A 44 -5.41 -11.09 18.22
CA ALA A 44 -4.81 -11.02 16.88
C ALA A 44 -3.67 -9.97 16.86
N ALA A 45 -3.86 -8.86 17.55
CA ALA A 45 -2.83 -7.83 17.67
C ALA A 45 -1.58 -8.35 18.40
N ALA A 46 -1.75 -9.06 19.51
CA ALA A 46 -0.63 -9.66 20.28
C ALA A 46 0.16 -10.67 19.42
N GLN A 47 -0.53 -11.43 18.57
CA GLN A 47 0.12 -12.40 17.71
C GLN A 47 0.90 -11.77 16.55
N ALA A 48 0.36 -10.68 15.94
CA ALA A 48 0.92 -10.10 14.73
C ALA A 48 1.97 -9.00 15.01
N LEU A 49 1.91 -8.33 16.17
CA LEU A 49 2.66 -7.12 16.47
C LEU A 49 3.77 -7.35 17.51
N ASP A 50 4.44 -8.50 17.43
CA ASP A 50 5.56 -8.88 18.31
C ASP A 50 6.89 -8.27 17.79
N PHE A 51 7.04 -6.94 17.92
CA PHE A 51 8.24 -6.19 17.54
C PHE A 51 8.72 -5.30 18.69
N ALA A 52 10.03 -5.31 18.92
CA ALA A 52 10.67 -4.57 20.03
C ALA A 52 10.49 -3.04 19.93
N GLU A 53 10.22 -2.54 18.76
CA GLU A 53 10.07 -1.12 18.46
C GLU A 53 8.66 -0.59 18.80
N ILE A 54 7.68 -1.47 19.02
CA ILE A 54 6.30 -1.08 19.37
C ILE A 54 6.18 -0.96 20.90
N SER A 55 5.84 0.22 21.38
CA SER A 55 5.64 0.45 22.83
C SER A 55 4.22 0.06 23.28
N THR A 56 3.21 0.48 22.52
CA THR A 56 1.80 0.24 22.88
C THR A 56 0.98 -0.05 21.65
N VAL A 57 0.03 -0.98 21.78
CA VAL A 57 -0.97 -1.30 20.75
C VAL A 57 -2.36 -0.98 21.29
N TYR A 58 -3.08 -0.13 20.59
CA TYR A 58 -4.46 0.26 20.90
C TYR A 58 -5.44 -0.56 20.07
N THR A 59 -6.40 -1.21 20.75
CA THR A 59 -7.45 -2.02 20.14
C THR A 59 -8.82 -1.60 20.66
N GLY A 60 -9.89 -1.95 19.97
CA GLY A 60 -11.26 -1.84 20.50
C GLY A 60 -11.64 -3.01 21.40
N ASP A 61 -12.86 -2.99 21.93
CA ASP A 61 -13.44 -4.08 22.74
C ASP A 61 -13.75 -5.33 21.92
N GLY A 62 -13.49 -5.33 20.62
CA GLY A 62 -13.70 -6.42 19.66
C GLY A 62 -13.15 -6.04 18.30
N GLU A 63 -13.40 -6.89 17.30
CA GLU A 63 -13.00 -6.62 15.93
C GLU A 63 -13.86 -5.50 15.31
N ILE A 64 -13.23 -4.47 14.78
CA ILE A 64 -13.85 -3.33 14.11
C ILE A 64 -13.34 -3.31 12.66
N ALA A 65 -14.20 -3.62 11.70
CA ALA A 65 -13.83 -3.65 10.29
C ALA A 65 -14.07 -2.30 9.61
N ALA A 66 -13.14 -1.86 8.78
CA ALA A 66 -13.34 -0.69 7.92
C ALA A 66 -14.42 -0.97 6.84
N PRO A 67 -15.19 0.04 6.41
CA PRO A 67 -15.23 1.43 6.89
C PRO A 67 -16.25 1.63 8.03
N ASP A 68 -15.85 1.61 9.27
CA ASP A 68 -16.73 1.83 10.43
C ASP A 68 -16.38 3.15 11.14
N ALA A 69 -17.40 3.88 11.60
CA ALA A 69 -17.22 5.10 12.38
C ALA A 69 -16.49 4.80 13.72
N ALA A 70 -16.70 3.62 14.29
CA ALA A 70 -16.04 3.16 15.51
C ALA A 70 -14.51 3.07 15.33
N LEU A 71 -14.03 2.78 14.13
CA LEU A 71 -12.61 2.77 13.82
C LEU A 71 -12.00 4.18 13.89
N VAL A 72 -12.75 5.19 13.48
CA VAL A 72 -12.32 6.60 13.59
C VAL A 72 -12.35 7.05 15.06
N ASP A 73 -13.32 6.60 15.86
CA ASP A 73 -13.38 6.86 17.30
C ASP A 73 -12.16 6.24 18.04
N LEU A 74 -11.80 4.99 17.67
CA LEU A 74 -10.60 4.32 18.16
C LEU A 74 -9.34 5.13 17.82
N LEU A 75 -9.19 5.55 16.58
CA LEU A 75 -8.03 6.32 16.13
C LEU A 75 -7.93 7.67 16.84
N GLU A 76 -9.04 8.40 17.00
CA GLU A 76 -9.05 9.67 17.71
C GLU A 76 -8.59 9.51 19.16
N THR A 77 -9.11 8.48 19.85
CA THR A 77 -8.73 8.16 21.21
C THR A 77 -7.25 7.72 21.30
N ALA A 78 -6.79 6.87 20.38
CA ALA A 78 -5.40 6.42 20.33
C ALA A 78 -4.41 7.57 20.09
N VAL A 79 -4.76 8.55 19.25
CA VAL A 79 -3.97 9.78 19.05
C VAL A 79 -3.89 10.60 20.34
N GLN A 80 -4.99 10.73 21.07
CA GLN A 80 -5.03 11.48 22.33
C GLN A 80 -4.21 10.80 23.42
N GLU A 81 -4.35 9.48 23.58
CA GLU A 81 -3.63 8.70 24.60
C GLU A 81 -2.13 8.60 24.31
N SER A 82 -1.74 8.39 23.06
CA SER A 82 -0.33 8.31 22.67
C SER A 82 0.38 9.66 22.58
N GLY A 83 -0.38 10.75 22.42
CA GLY A 83 0.19 12.07 22.12
C GLY A 83 0.92 12.10 20.76
N ALA A 84 0.49 11.26 19.81
CA ALA A 84 1.15 11.12 18.52
C ALA A 84 1.20 12.44 17.75
N GLY A 85 2.39 12.80 17.27
CA GLY A 85 2.60 13.95 16.38
C GLY A 85 2.44 13.60 14.92
N VAL A 86 2.41 12.30 14.57
CA VAL A 86 2.18 11.80 13.22
C VAL A 86 1.40 10.48 13.27
N VAL A 87 0.48 10.30 12.33
CA VAL A 87 -0.26 9.04 12.11
C VAL A 87 0.07 8.53 10.72
N LEU A 88 0.57 7.30 10.64
CA LEU A 88 0.94 6.65 9.38
C LEU A 88 -0.02 5.49 9.07
N GLY A 89 -0.46 5.40 7.83
CA GLY A 89 -1.25 4.27 7.34
C GLY A 89 -0.88 3.89 5.92
N SER A 90 -1.35 2.74 5.45
CA SER A 90 -1.16 2.31 4.05
C SER A 90 -2.00 3.16 3.09
N ASP A 91 -1.49 3.40 1.87
CA ASP A 91 -2.21 4.15 0.83
C ASP A 91 -3.25 3.25 0.12
N VAL A 92 -4.21 2.77 0.91
CA VAL A 92 -5.37 1.98 0.46
C VAL A 92 -6.66 2.72 0.79
N SER A 93 -7.76 2.35 0.13
CA SER A 93 -9.04 3.08 0.23
C SER A 93 -9.58 3.14 1.65
N GLU A 94 -9.54 2.03 2.36
CA GLU A 94 -10.09 1.86 3.72
C GLU A 94 -9.33 2.74 4.72
N THR A 95 -8.01 2.66 4.69
CA THR A 95 -7.14 3.50 5.54
C THR A 95 -7.29 4.98 5.19
N THR A 96 -7.34 5.31 3.91
CA THR A 96 -7.48 6.70 3.45
C THR A 96 -8.82 7.30 3.90
N ASP A 97 -9.93 6.54 3.83
CA ASP A 97 -11.24 6.97 4.34
C ASP A 97 -11.21 7.25 5.85
N ALA A 98 -10.64 6.31 6.63
CA ALA A 98 -10.54 6.47 8.08
C ALA A 98 -9.71 7.69 8.47
N LEU A 99 -8.53 7.87 7.86
CA LEU A 99 -7.65 9.01 8.13
C LEU A 99 -8.24 10.33 7.62
N ALA A 100 -8.99 10.35 6.52
CA ALA A 100 -9.66 11.55 6.05
C ALA A 100 -10.75 12.03 7.03
N ARG A 101 -11.52 11.10 7.59
CA ARG A 101 -12.51 11.42 8.63
C ARG A 101 -11.84 11.89 9.92
N LEU A 102 -10.75 11.24 10.31
CA LEU A 102 -9.95 11.64 11.46
C LEU A 102 -9.37 13.05 11.27
N ALA A 103 -8.89 13.38 10.07
CA ALA A 103 -8.35 14.70 9.75
C ALA A 103 -9.37 15.82 10.02
N ILE A 104 -10.64 15.59 9.65
CA ILE A 104 -11.72 16.54 9.91
C ILE A 104 -11.98 16.70 11.40
N ARG A 105 -11.99 15.59 12.17
CA ARG A 105 -12.23 15.62 13.62
C ARG A 105 -11.13 16.35 14.37
N LEU A 106 -9.87 16.12 13.98
CA LEU A 106 -8.71 16.75 14.59
C LEU A 106 -8.38 18.13 14.01
N ASP A 107 -9.13 18.61 13.03
CA ASP A 107 -8.90 19.87 12.30
C ASP A 107 -7.45 19.96 11.80
N THR A 108 -6.96 18.89 11.15
CA THR A 108 -5.58 18.75 10.68
C THR A 108 -5.49 18.35 9.20
N GLY A 109 -4.27 18.28 8.67
CA GLY A 109 -4.01 17.88 7.29
C GLY A 109 -3.77 16.38 7.12
N LEU A 110 -4.24 15.83 6.00
CA LEU A 110 -3.90 14.49 5.51
C LEU A 110 -3.07 14.61 4.22
N ILE A 111 -1.91 13.98 4.20
CA ILE A 111 -1.07 13.83 3.01
C ILE A 111 -1.18 12.40 2.52
N THR A 112 -1.76 12.19 1.33
CA THR A 112 -1.93 10.87 0.73
C THR A 112 -0.85 10.54 -0.29
N GLY A 113 -0.54 9.25 -0.45
CA GLY A 113 0.38 8.75 -1.47
C GLY A 113 1.84 9.13 -1.25
N GLY A 114 2.26 9.26 0.01
CA GLY A 114 3.66 9.46 0.37
C GLY A 114 4.53 8.28 -0.03
N ILE A 115 5.80 8.56 -0.34
CA ILE A 115 6.82 7.53 -0.63
C ILE A 115 8.00 7.60 0.33
N ALA A 116 8.09 8.65 1.13
CA ALA A 116 9.03 8.76 2.23
C ALA A 116 8.47 9.72 3.29
N VAL A 117 8.84 9.48 4.53
CA VAL A 117 8.54 10.36 5.67
C VAL A 117 9.80 10.48 6.52
N GLU A 118 10.16 11.70 6.87
CA GLU A 118 11.37 11.97 7.62
C GLU A 118 11.20 13.19 8.55
N THR A 119 12.07 13.32 9.51
CA THR A 119 12.11 14.47 10.40
C THR A 119 13.10 15.51 9.85
N SER A 120 12.64 16.74 9.66
CA SER A 120 13.49 17.89 9.28
C SER A 120 13.35 18.99 10.34
N GLY A 121 14.35 19.09 11.22
CA GLY A 121 14.24 19.93 12.41
C GLY A 121 13.15 19.45 13.35
N GLU A 122 12.14 20.27 13.63
CA GLU A 122 10.98 19.93 14.46
C GLU A 122 9.76 19.47 13.65
N GLN A 123 9.86 19.48 12.32
CA GLN A 123 8.74 19.13 11.43
C GLN A 123 8.90 17.74 10.86
N VAL A 124 7.78 17.05 10.67
CA VAL A 124 7.69 15.85 9.84
C VAL A 124 7.43 16.27 8.40
N VAL A 125 8.26 15.79 7.48
CA VAL A 125 8.21 16.09 6.05
C VAL A 125 7.91 14.81 5.29
N VAL A 126 6.94 14.88 4.40
CA VAL A 126 6.53 13.77 3.53
C VAL A 126 6.94 14.07 2.11
N THR A 127 7.64 13.15 1.48
CA THR A 127 7.92 13.18 0.03
C THR A 127 6.82 12.40 -0.70
N LYS A 128 6.24 13.00 -1.74
CA LYS A 128 5.21 12.35 -2.54
C LYS A 128 5.38 12.64 -4.03
N PRO A 129 5.07 11.65 -4.90
CA PRO A 129 5.01 11.87 -6.33
C PRO A 129 3.73 12.64 -6.69
N VAL A 130 3.84 13.55 -7.65
CA VAL A 130 2.73 14.36 -8.18
C VAL A 130 2.74 14.32 -9.70
N LEU A 131 1.63 14.73 -10.33
CA LEU A 131 1.46 14.74 -11.79
C LEU A 131 1.81 13.37 -12.40
N ALA A 132 1.16 12.32 -11.93
CA ALA A 132 1.37 10.94 -12.35
C ALA A 132 2.84 10.44 -12.19
N GLY A 133 3.55 10.92 -11.14
CA GLY A 133 4.93 10.53 -10.88
C GLY A 133 6.00 11.28 -11.66
N THR A 134 5.61 12.27 -12.47
CA THR A 134 6.57 13.08 -13.26
C THR A 134 7.46 13.94 -12.37
N TYR A 135 6.95 14.37 -11.21
CA TYR A 135 7.67 15.17 -10.22
C TYR A 135 7.47 14.59 -8.82
N THR A 136 8.42 14.87 -7.97
CA THR A 136 8.27 14.69 -6.52
C THR A 136 8.17 16.04 -5.85
N THR A 137 7.37 16.12 -4.78
CA THR A 137 7.26 17.29 -3.92
C THR A 137 7.38 16.87 -2.47
N THR A 138 7.72 17.80 -1.62
CA THR A 138 7.68 17.64 -0.17
C THR A 138 6.54 18.45 0.41
N ALA A 139 5.91 17.91 1.45
CA ALA A 139 4.84 18.57 2.17
C ALA A 139 4.98 18.34 3.69
N SER A 140 4.53 19.29 4.48
CA SER A 140 4.47 19.23 5.95
C SER A 140 3.26 20.00 6.44
N LEU A 141 2.94 19.90 7.74
CA LEU A 141 1.93 20.78 8.34
C LEU A 141 2.44 22.22 8.40
N ALA A 142 1.55 23.18 8.10
CA ALA A 142 1.84 24.59 8.31
C ALA A 142 1.92 24.91 9.83
N ASP A 143 2.67 25.96 10.18
CA ASP A 143 2.84 26.42 11.56
C ASP A 143 1.51 26.70 12.28
N ALA A 144 0.47 27.11 11.54
CA ALA A 144 -0.87 27.32 12.09
C ALA A 144 -1.54 26.05 12.63
N ALA A 145 -1.03 24.88 12.27
CA ALA A 145 -1.49 23.58 12.77
C ALA A 145 -0.56 22.99 13.85
N ALA A 146 0.34 23.80 14.42
CA ALA A 146 1.28 23.36 15.46
C ALA A 146 0.54 22.72 16.65
N GLY A 147 1.03 21.56 17.09
CA GLY A 147 0.42 20.77 18.15
C GLY A 147 -0.69 19.79 17.68
N ARG A 148 -0.98 19.74 16.38
CA ARG A 148 -1.87 18.74 15.77
C ARG A 148 -1.06 17.65 15.09
N PRO A 149 -1.52 16.39 15.06
CA PRO A 149 -0.82 15.34 14.35
C PRO A 149 -0.88 15.56 12.83
N LEU A 150 0.20 15.23 12.12
CA LEU A 150 0.17 15.07 10.68
C LEU A 150 -0.35 13.67 10.34
N LEU A 151 -1.35 13.57 9.46
CA LEU A 151 -1.84 12.28 8.98
C LEU A 151 -1.24 11.99 7.60
N VAL A 152 -0.77 10.75 7.39
CA VAL A 152 -0.06 10.36 6.16
C VAL A 152 -0.48 8.98 5.72
N THR A 153 -0.76 8.80 4.43
CA THR A 153 -0.73 7.47 3.84
C THR A 153 0.55 7.26 3.04
N LEU A 154 1.21 6.11 3.24
CA LEU A 154 2.41 5.72 2.52
C LEU A 154 2.08 4.61 1.51
N ARG A 155 2.64 4.73 0.31
CA ARG A 155 2.53 3.69 -0.70
C ARG A 155 3.31 2.46 -0.30
N PRO A 156 2.79 1.25 -0.48
CA PRO A 156 3.56 0.02 -0.35
C PRO A 156 4.78 0.02 -1.28
N ASN A 157 5.81 -0.70 -0.91
CA ASN A 157 7.10 -0.78 -1.60
C ASN A 157 7.88 0.56 -1.68
N SER A 158 7.56 1.51 -0.81
CA SER A 158 8.25 2.80 -0.74
C SER A 158 9.53 2.75 0.09
N ILE A 159 9.66 1.76 0.97
CA ILE A 159 10.81 1.59 1.86
C ILE A 159 11.57 0.31 1.49
N ASP A 160 12.88 0.44 1.39
CA ASP A 160 13.72 -0.69 1.01
C ASP A 160 13.68 -1.82 2.04
N ALA A 161 13.67 -3.07 1.57
CA ALA A 161 13.60 -4.26 2.42
C ALA A 161 14.77 -4.38 3.42
N GLU A 162 15.98 -3.91 3.04
CA GLU A 162 17.13 -3.91 3.93
C GLU A 162 16.94 -2.89 5.06
N GLN A 163 16.36 -1.73 4.75
CA GLN A 163 16.00 -0.71 5.76
C GLN A 163 14.94 -1.25 6.71
N VAL A 164 13.90 -1.93 6.20
CA VAL A 164 12.88 -2.57 7.03
C VAL A 164 13.49 -3.62 7.95
N ALA A 165 14.34 -4.50 7.42
CA ALA A 165 15.00 -5.55 8.20
C ALA A 165 15.98 -4.98 9.26
N ALA A 166 16.60 -3.84 8.98
CA ALA A 166 17.49 -3.16 9.92
C ALA A 166 16.73 -2.40 11.03
N ALA A 167 15.48 -1.98 10.75
CA ALA A 167 14.67 -1.17 11.65
C ALA A 167 13.82 -2.00 12.63
N LEU A 168 13.50 -3.25 12.29
CA LEU A 168 12.56 -4.07 13.06
C LEU A 168 13.24 -5.30 13.65
N SER A 169 13.03 -5.51 14.95
CA SER A 169 13.54 -6.67 15.70
C SER A 169 12.36 -7.46 16.26
N PRO A 170 12.30 -8.80 16.05
CA PRO A 170 11.26 -9.61 16.67
C PRO A 170 11.49 -9.72 18.18
N GLY A 171 10.39 -9.82 18.93
CA GLY A 171 10.43 -10.27 20.32
C GLY A 171 10.50 -9.19 21.39
N ALA A 172 9.45 -8.36 21.50
CA ALA A 172 9.04 -7.78 22.78
C ALA A 172 7.51 -7.78 22.82
N GLU A 173 6.94 -8.20 23.93
CA GLU A 173 5.50 -8.06 24.15
C GLU A 173 5.16 -6.56 24.26
N ALA A 174 4.57 -5.98 23.22
CA ALA A 174 4.00 -4.65 23.28
C ALA A 174 2.86 -4.61 24.30
N GLU A 175 2.66 -3.51 24.97
CA GLU A 175 1.51 -3.32 25.85
C GLU A 175 0.23 -3.23 25.01
N ILE A 176 -0.71 -4.16 25.22
CA ILE A 176 -2.02 -4.14 24.55
C ILE A 176 -2.99 -3.35 25.43
N THR A 177 -3.45 -2.23 24.92
CA THR A 177 -4.41 -1.37 25.62
C THR A 177 -5.74 -1.37 24.90
N GLY A 178 -6.77 -1.96 25.53
CA GLY A 178 -8.15 -1.87 25.06
C GLY A 178 -8.70 -0.45 25.30
N LEU A 179 -9.10 0.23 24.24
CA LEU A 179 -9.76 1.54 24.34
C LEU A 179 -11.27 1.37 24.31
N PRO A 180 -12.01 2.10 25.18
CA PRO A 180 -13.45 2.14 25.08
C PRO A 180 -13.83 2.85 23.76
N VAL A 181 -14.16 2.07 22.77
CA VAL A 181 -14.77 2.61 21.56
C VAL A 181 -16.23 2.81 21.92
N SER A 182 -16.70 4.04 21.87
CA SER A 182 -18.13 4.28 21.91
C SER A 182 -18.73 3.36 20.89
N ALA A 183 -19.63 2.44 21.31
CA ALA A 183 -20.35 1.59 20.35
C ALA A 183 -21.09 2.55 19.41
N GLY A 184 -20.34 3.16 18.55
CA GLY A 184 -20.75 4.08 17.54
C GLY A 184 -21.55 3.24 16.61
N LEU A 185 -22.83 3.08 16.99
CA LEU A 185 -23.88 2.83 16.02
C LEU A 185 -23.80 1.51 15.21
N GLY A 186 -22.93 0.58 15.60
CA GLY A 186 -22.92 -0.79 15.07
C GLY A 186 -24.09 -1.65 15.52
N GLY A 187 -25.00 -1.15 16.36
CA GLY A 187 -26.14 -1.90 16.88
C GLY A 187 -27.45 -1.14 16.93
N GLY A 188 -27.50 0.09 16.49
CA GLY A 188 -28.71 0.91 16.37
C GLY A 188 -28.83 1.46 14.96
N ALA A 189 -30.04 1.83 14.54
CA ALA A 189 -30.29 2.41 13.22
C ALA A 189 -29.17 3.41 12.84
N ALA A 190 -28.49 3.14 11.70
CA ALA A 190 -27.42 3.98 11.20
C ALA A 190 -27.81 5.44 11.26
N ALA A 191 -26.98 6.29 11.88
CA ALA A 191 -27.26 7.73 11.89
C ALA A 191 -27.28 8.22 10.43
N GLU A 192 -28.12 9.22 10.16
CA GLU A 192 -28.24 9.79 8.83
C GLU A 192 -26.84 10.14 8.27
N GLY A 193 -26.48 9.58 7.10
CA GLY A 193 -25.18 9.79 6.44
C GLY A 193 -24.08 8.80 6.79
N GLN A 194 -24.33 7.73 7.55
CA GLN A 194 -23.36 6.66 7.77
C GLN A 194 -23.35 5.67 6.61
N ILE A 195 -22.17 5.06 6.40
CA ILE A 195 -21.98 3.98 5.43
C ILE A 195 -22.42 2.67 6.08
N GLU A 196 -23.27 1.92 5.40
CA GLU A 196 -23.68 0.58 5.79
C GLU A 196 -23.04 -0.42 4.82
N ILE A 197 -22.36 -1.43 5.38
CA ILE A 197 -21.82 -2.55 4.58
C ILE A 197 -23.00 -3.50 4.30
N LEU A 198 -23.47 -3.54 3.06
CA LEU A 198 -24.57 -4.42 2.66
C LEU A 198 -24.11 -5.84 2.40
N GLU A 199 -22.90 -6.01 1.90
CA GLU A 199 -22.33 -7.31 1.56
C GLU A 199 -20.80 -7.23 1.60
N ARG A 200 -20.16 -8.27 2.13
CA ARG A 200 -18.71 -8.48 2.08
C ARG A 200 -18.45 -9.85 1.45
N THR A 201 -17.81 -9.85 0.30
CA THR A 201 -17.40 -11.07 -0.38
C THR A 201 -15.89 -11.22 -0.24
N GLU A 202 -15.45 -12.29 0.41
CA GLU A 202 -14.03 -12.63 0.45
C GLU A 202 -13.63 -13.22 -0.91
N LEU A 203 -12.59 -12.64 -1.50
CA LEU A 203 -12.00 -13.21 -2.71
C LEU A 203 -11.19 -14.46 -2.36
N GLU A 204 -11.20 -15.44 -3.26
CA GLU A 204 -10.34 -16.62 -3.10
C GLU A 204 -8.88 -16.16 -2.99
N LYS A 205 -8.15 -16.71 -2.01
CA LYS A 205 -6.73 -16.40 -1.82
C LYS A 205 -5.97 -16.83 -3.07
N SER A 206 -5.38 -15.87 -3.77
CA SER A 206 -4.44 -16.16 -4.85
C SER A 206 -3.13 -16.68 -4.27
N GLU A 207 -2.48 -17.61 -4.97
CA GLU A 207 -1.10 -18.02 -4.65
C GLU A 207 -0.09 -16.91 -4.95
N ARG A 208 -0.49 -15.91 -5.75
CA ARG A 208 0.32 -14.74 -6.09
C ARG A 208 0.07 -13.59 -5.10
N PRO A 209 1.08 -12.73 -4.85
CA PRO A 209 0.91 -11.57 -4.01
C PRO A 209 -0.17 -10.62 -4.55
N ALA A 210 -0.80 -9.86 -3.67
CA ALA A 210 -1.73 -8.81 -4.07
C ALA A 210 -1.01 -7.76 -4.94
N LEU A 211 -1.71 -7.25 -5.94
CA LEU A 211 -1.12 -6.32 -6.93
C LEU A 211 -0.53 -5.06 -6.28
N THR A 212 -1.18 -4.55 -5.21
CA THR A 212 -0.74 -3.37 -4.46
C THR A 212 0.52 -3.59 -3.63
N GLU A 213 0.78 -4.83 -3.21
CA GLU A 213 1.89 -5.18 -2.30
C GLU A 213 3.03 -5.91 -3.01
N ALA A 214 2.81 -6.32 -4.27
CA ALA A 214 3.77 -7.09 -5.02
C ALA A 214 5.05 -6.31 -5.29
N ARG A 215 6.20 -6.94 -4.98
CA ARG A 215 7.53 -6.38 -5.32
C ARG A 215 7.84 -6.47 -6.81
N VAL A 216 7.24 -7.42 -7.48
CA VAL A 216 7.36 -7.62 -8.92
C VAL A 216 5.96 -7.68 -9.53
N VAL A 217 5.73 -6.93 -10.58
CA VAL A 217 4.49 -6.94 -11.36
C VAL A 217 4.80 -7.25 -12.81
N VAL A 218 4.12 -8.25 -13.37
CA VAL A 218 4.15 -8.56 -14.79
C VAL A 218 2.79 -8.18 -15.38
N ALA A 219 2.76 -7.19 -16.26
CA ALA A 219 1.51 -6.62 -16.77
C ALA A 219 1.35 -6.82 -18.28
N GLY A 220 0.15 -7.25 -18.69
CA GLY A 220 -0.23 -7.48 -20.07
C GLY A 220 -1.13 -6.40 -20.66
N GLY A 221 -0.88 -6.05 -21.92
CA GLY A 221 -1.71 -5.13 -22.69
C GLY A 221 -2.45 -5.80 -23.84
N ARG A 222 -2.89 -5.00 -24.82
CA ARG A 222 -3.51 -5.54 -26.05
C ARG A 222 -2.63 -6.53 -26.81
N GLY A 223 -1.31 -6.40 -26.66
CA GLY A 223 -0.36 -7.27 -27.33
C GLY A 223 -0.39 -8.73 -26.88
N VAL A 224 -1.04 -9.06 -25.75
CA VAL A 224 -1.23 -10.46 -25.32
C VAL A 224 -2.33 -11.18 -26.08
N GLU A 225 -3.19 -10.44 -26.81
CA GLU A 225 -4.25 -10.99 -27.68
C GLU A 225 -5.17 -12.01 -26.96
N GLY A 226 -5.32 -11.86 -25.63
CA GLY A 226 -6.10 -12.75 -24.76
C GLY A 226 -5.32 -13.90 -24.14
N ASP A 227 -4.07 -14.12 -24.53
CA ASP A 227 -3.22 -15.17 -23.96
C ASP A 227 -2.24 -14.58 -22.93
N PHE A 228 -2.57 -14.74 -21.66
CA PHE A 228 -1.70 -14.38 -20.54
C PHE A 228 -0.72 -15.49 -20.13
N GLY A 229 -0.78 -16.68 -20.72
CA GLY A 229 0.05 -17.83 -20.34
C GLY A 229 1.55 -17.53 -20.23
N PRO A 230 2.20 -16.89 -21.21
CA PRO A 230 3.61 -16.51 -21.09
C PRO A 230 3.90 -15.57 -19.91
N LEU A 231 2.97 -14.64 -19.63
CA LEU A 231 3.11 -13.69 -18.51
C LEU A 231 2.94 -14.40 -17.17
N GLU A 232 2.02 -15.34 -17.08
CA GLU A 232 1.79 -16.17 -15.89
C GLU A 232 3.03 -17.01 -15.58
N GLU A 233 3.64 -17.65 -16.60
CA GLU A 233 4.86 -18.42 -16.43
C GLU A 233 6.03 -17.53 -15.93
N LEU A 234 6.17 -16.32 -16.47
CA LEU A 234 7.17 -15.36 -16.00
C LEU A 234 6.89 -14.90 -14.56
N ALA A 235 5.61 -14.64 -14.26
CA ALA A 235 5.19 -14.23 -12.93
C ALA A 235 5.46 -15.31 -11.88
N ASP A 236 5.21 -16.57 -12.18
CA ASP A 236 5.50 -17.70 -11.30
C ASP A 236 7.01 -17.81 -11.01
N GLU A 237 7.85 -17.63 -12.03
CA GLU A 237 9.30 -17.63 -11.85
C GLU A 237 9.82 -16.47 -11.01
N LEU A 238 9.14 -15.33 -11.04
CA LEU A 238 9.56 -14.12 -10.31
C LEU A 238 8.85 -13.94 -8.95
N GLY A 239 7.83 -14.77 -8.65
CA GLY A 239 6.95 -14.54 -7.49
C GLY A 239 6.16 -13.24 -7.65
N ALA A 240 5.73 -12.93 -8.88
CA ALA A 240 5.13 -11.67 -9.25
C ALA A 240 3.61 -11.68 -9.20
N ALA A 241 3.00 -10.51 -9.04
CA ALA A 241 1.59 -10.31 -9.35
C ALA A 241 1.38 -10.12 -10.85
N ILE A 242 0.19 -10.49 -11.33
CA ILE A 242 -0.24 -10.22 -12.71
C ILE A 242 -1.04 -8.91 -12.71
N GLY A 243 -0.60 -7.98 -13.56
CA GLY A 243 -1.30 -6.74 -13.84
C GLY A 243 -1.82 -6.71 -15.30
N ALA A 244 -2.68 -5.76 -15.58
CA ALA A 244 -3.21 -5.59 -16.93
C ALA A 244 -3.47 -4.13 -17.28
N SER A 245 -3.43 -3.81 -18.56
CA SER A 245 -3.93 -2.53 -19.05
C SER A 245 -5.47 -2.53 -19.09
N ARG A 246 -6.08 -1.36 -19.03
CA ARG A 246 -7.52 -1.20 -19.21
C ARG A 246 -8.02 -1.88 -20.49
N ALA A 247 -7.26 -1.81 -21.58
CA ALA A 247 -7.66 -2.45 -22.84
C ALA A 247 -7.79 -3.97 -22.75
N ALA A 248 -7.01 -4.63 -21.90
CA ALA A 248 -7.10 -6.07 -21.68
C ALA A 248 -8.27 -6.43 -20.73
N THR A 249 -8.52 -5.63 -19.70
CA THR A 249 -9.66 -5.84 -18.80
C THR A 249 -11.00 -5.54 -19.49
N ASP A 250 -11.10 -4.44 -20.25
CA ASP A 250 -12.30 -4.10 -21.03
C ASP A 250 -12.62 -5.17 -22.12
N ALA A 251 -11.58 -5.87 -22.62
CA ALA A 251 -11.76 -7.01 -23.53
C ALA A 251 -12.22 -8.31 -22.82
N GLY A 252 -12.29 -8.31 -21.49
CA GLY A 252 -12.68 -9.46 -20.68
C GLY A 252 -11.63 -10.59 -20.63
N TRP A 253 -10.37 -10.29 -20.94
CA TRP A 253 -9.28 -11.27 -20.92
C TRP A 253 -8.76 -11.57 -19.53
N ILE A 254 -8.93 -10.63 -18.61
CA ILE A 254 -8.56 -10.74 -17.21
C ILE A 254 -9.50 -9.85 -16.38
N ASP A 255 -9.65 -10.16 -15.09
CA ASP A 255 -10.51 -9.42 -14.17
C ASP A 255 -10.08 -7.95 -14.02
N HIS A 256 -11.04 -7.05 -13.82
CA HIS A 256 -10.79 -5.63 -13.60
C HIS A 256 -9.94 -5.34 -12.35
N ALA A 257 -9.92 -6.23 -11.36
CA ALA A 257 -9.04 -6.11 -10.19
C ALA A 257 -7.54 -6.14 -10.54
N ALA A 258 -7.18 -6.70 -11.71
CA ALA A 258 -5.82 -6.67 -12.22
C ALA A 258 -5.45 -5.38 -12.97
N GLN A 259 -6.39 -4.44 -13.13
CA GLN A 259 -6.14 -3.24 -13.91
C GLN A 259 -5.17 -2.29 -13.22
N VAL A 260 -4.04 -1.99 -13.89
CA VAL A 260 -3.07 -0.97 -13.47
C VAL A 260 -3.27 0.31 -14.27
N GLY A 261 -3.41 1.44 -13.60
CA GLY A 261 -3.58 2.73 -14.26
C GLY A 261 -4.40 3.72 -13.43
N GLN A 262 -4.68 4.87 -14.02
CA GLN A 262 -5.42 5.97 -13.38
C GLN A 262 -6.81 5.55 -12.84
N THR A 263 -7.48 4.63 -13.51
CA THR A 263 -8.82 4.13 -13.17
C THR A 263 -8.79 2.72 -12.59
N GLY A 264 -7.62 2.21 -12.28
CA GLY A 264 -7.39 0.93 -11.62
C GLY A 264 -6.47 1.11 -10.43
N VAL A 265 -5.69 0.09 -10.15
CA VAL A 265 -4.73 0.08 -9.05
C VAL A 265 -3.48 0.87 -9.42
N THR A 266 -2.96 1.66 -8.49
CA THR A 266 -1.62 2.25 -8.58
C THR A 266 -0.63 1.34 -7.88
N VAL A 267 0.46 1.01 -8.56
CA VAL A 267 1.51 0.13 -8.05
C VAL A 267 2.88 0.81 -8.10
N SER A 268 3.76 0.47 -7.15
CA SER A 268 5.14 0.98 -7.08
C SER A 268 6.10 -0.19 -6.79
N PRO A 269 6.13 -1.25 -7.64
CA PRO A 269 6.98 -2.40 -7.42
C PRO A 269 8.47 -2.05 -7.62
N GLN A 270 9.34 -2.93 -7.15
CA GLN A 270 10.77 -2.87 -7.46
C GLN A 270 11.03 -3.19 -8.94
N LEU A 271 10.23 -4.07 -9.53
CA LEU A 271 10.30 -4.41 -10.95
C LEU A 271 8.90 -4.44 -11.57
N TYR A 272 8.69 -3.67 -12.62
CA TYR A 272 7.50 -3.69 -13.44
C TYR A 272 7.84 -4.15 -14.86
N VAL A 273 7.29 -5.29 -15.28
CA VAL A 273 7.45 -5.80 -16.65
C VAL A 273 6.19 -5.46 -17.43
N SER A 274 6.31 -4.59 -18.42
CA SER A 274 5.23 -4.14 -19.31
C SER A 274 5.29 -4.91 -20.61
N ALA A 275 4.33 -5.80 -20.86
CA ALA A 275 4.30 -6.65 -22.06
C ALA A 275 3.13 -6.31 -22.97
N GLY A 276 3.41 -5.85 -24.20
CA GLY A 276 2.40 -5.51 -25.18
C GLY A 276 1.47 -4.37 -24.78
N ILE A 277 1.94 -3.47 -23.90
CA ILE A 277 1.24 -2.26 -23.45
C ILE A 277 1.83 -1.05 -24.17
N SER A 278 0.99 -0.15 -24.69
CA SER A 278 1.45 1.05 -25.40
C SER A 278 2.06 2.13 -24.51
N GLY A 279 1.67 2.19 -23.22
CA GLY A 279 2.15 3.23 -22.31
C GLY A 279 1.43 4.57 -22.45
N ALA A 280 0.12 4.56 -22.67
CA ALA A 280 -0.70 5.78 -22.61
C ALA A 280 -0.58 6.44 -21.23
N VAL A 281 -0.75 7.77 -21.15
CA VAL A 281 -0.59 8.55 -19.91
C VAL A 281 -1.40 7.97 -18.75
N GLN A 282 -2.62 7.51 -19.02
CA GLN A 282 -3.50 6.92 -18.00
C GLN A 282 -2.94 5.61 -17.41
N GLN A 283 -2.26 4.82 -18.22
CA GLN A 283 -1.63 3.58 -17.75
C GLN A 283 -0.32 3.91 -17.02
N ARG A 284 0.50 4.82 -17.57
CA ARG A 284 1.77 5.25 -16.95
C ARG A 284 1.54 5.80 -15.53
N SER A 285 0.46 6.54 -15.30
CA SER A 285 0.13 7.09 -13.97
C SER A 285 -0.05 6.06 -12.88
N GLY A 286 -0.38 4.81 -13.25
CA GLY A 286 -0.54 3.71 -12.29
C GLY A 286 0.74 2.93 -12.00
N MET A 287 1.85 3.14 -12.75
CA MET A 287 3.06 2.32 -12.58
C MET A 287 4.39 3.08 -12.71
N GLN A 288 4.37 4.34 -13.10
CA GLN A 288 5.58 5.13 -13.38
C GLN A 288 6.49 5.33 -12.17
N THR A 289 6.00 5.08 -10.97
CA THR A 289 6.77 5.12 -9.72
C THR A 289 7.48 3.81 -9.39
N SER A 290 7.42 2.80 -10.27
CA SER A 290 8.20 1.57 -10.14
C SER A 290 9.70 1.87 -10.16
N GLN A 291 10.49 1.12 -9.39
CA GLN A 291 11.94 1.37 -9.31
C GLN A 291 12.67 0.98 -10.60
N THR A 292 12.23 -0.11 -11.24
CA THR A 292 12.74 -0.55 -12.53
C THR A 292 11.59 -0.93 -13.44
N ILE A 293 11.59 -0.39 -14.64
CA ILE A 293 10.58 -0.64 -15.67
C ILE A 293 11.25 -1.35 -16.86
N VAL A 294 10.76 -2.56 -17.16
CA VAL A 294 11.14 -3.31 -18.36
C VAL A 294 9.95 -3.29 -19.33
N ALA A 295 10.14 -2.82 -20.54
CA ALA A 295 9.09 -2.77 -21.58
C ALA A 295 9.40 -3.72 -22.73
N ILE A 296 8.39 -4.50 -23.12
CA ILE A 296 8.43 -5.41 -24.28
C ILE A 296 7.29 -5.01 -25.20
N ASN A 297 7.61 -4.53 -26.39
CA ASN A 297 6.60 -4.15 -27.38
C ASN A 297 7.12 -4.36 -28.80
N LYS A 298 6.23 -4.73 -29.74
CA LYS A 298 6.56 -4.84 -31.17
C LYS A 298 6.77 -3.47 -31.83
N ASP A 299 6.07 -2.45 -31.33
CA ASP A 299 6.12 -1.09 -31.84
C ASP A 299 7.28 -0.34 -31.17
N GLU A 300 8.31 -0.02 -31.94
CA GLU A 300 9.50 0.71 -31.45
C GLU A 300 9.20 2.15 -31.01
N ASP A 301 8.10 2.72 -31.51
CA ASP A 301 7.64 4.07 -31.19
C ASP A 301 6.64 4.08 -30.02
N ALA A 302 6.41 2.93 -29.36
CA ALA A 302 5.47 2.85 -28.24
C ALA A 302 5.88 3.77 -27.10
N PRO A 303 4.99 4.67 -26.58
CA PRO A 303 5.32 5.63 -25.54
C PRO A 303 5.83 5.00 -24.21
N VAL A 304 5.62 3.71 -24.00
CA VAL A 304 6.15 2.99 -22.83
C VAL A 304 7.67 3.02 -22.78
N PHE A 305 8.34 3.08 -23.92
CA PHE A 305 9.80 3.13 -23.99
C PHE A 305 10.39 4.46 -23.49
N GLU A 306 9.59 5.54 -23.48
CA GLU A 306 10.03 6.82 -22.93
C GLU A 306 10.33 6.78 -21.42
N ILE A 307 9.69 5.82 -20.71
CA ILE A 307 9.78 5.69 -19.26
C ILE A 307 10.43 4.37 -18.81
N ALA A 308 10.79 3.50 -19.76
CA ALA A 308 11.40 2.21 -19.46
C ALA A 308 12.90 2.37 -19.21
N ASP A 309 13.41 1.71 -18.16
CA ASP A 309 14.85 1.57 -17.91
C ASP A 309 15.48 0.61 -18.92
N PHE A 310 14.71 -0.43 -19.30
CA PHE A 310 15.11 -1.42 -20.31
C PHE A 310 13.96 -1.65 -21.29
N GLY A 311 14.24 -1.52 -22.57
CA GLY A 311 13.29 -1.75 -23.65
C GLY A 311 13.71 -2.91 -24.55
N VAL A 312 12.76 -3.78 -24.90
CA VAL A 312 12.93 -4.85 -25.89
C VAL A 312 11.91 -4.66 -26.99
N VAL A 313 12.37 -4.33 -28.19
CA VAL A 313 11.52 -4.27 -29.37
C VAL A 313 11.40 -5.69 -29.93
N GLY A 314 10.22 -6.31 -29.79
CA GLY A 314 10.02 -7.70 -30.20
C GLY A 314 8.65 -8.26 -29.86
N ASP A 315 8.42 -9.48 -30.29
CA ASP A 315 7.22 -10.24 -29.98
C ASP A 315 7.30 -10.78 -28.56
N LEU A 316 6.33 -10.42 -27.70
CA LEU A 316 6.30 -10.90 -26.33
C LEU A 316 6.22 -12.45 -26.26
N PHE A 317 5.57 -13.10 -27.22
CA PHE A 317 5.46 -14.55 -27.28
C PHE A 317 6.79 -15.25 -27.63
N GLU A 318 7.77 -14.51 -28.16
CA GLU A 318 9.13 -15.00 -28.40
C GLU A 318 10.09 -14.57 -27.26
N VAL A 319 9.94 -13.33 -26.79
CA VAL A 319 10.85 -12.73 -25.78
C VAL A 319 10.64 -13.33 -24.40
N ILE A 320 9.38 -13.41 -23.93
CA ILE A 320 9.09 -13.85 -22.55
C ILE A 320 9.51 -15.30 -22.29
N PRO A 321 9.24 -16.28 -23.17
CA PRO A 321 9.73 -17.65 -22.98
C PRO A 321 11.26 -17.73 -22.88
N GLN A 322 11.99 -16.91 -23.63
CA GLN A 322 13.47 -16.85 -23.53
C GLN A 322 13.91 -16.26 -22.20
N MET A 323 13.21 -15.22 -21.71
CA MET A 323 13.46 -14.66 -20.36
C MET A 323 13.26 -15.71 -19.27
N VAL A 324 12.16 -16.46 -19.32
CA VAL A 324 11.86 -17.54 -18.37
C VAL A 324 12.96 -18.61 -18.40
N GLN A 325 13.38 -19.06 -19.57
CA GLN A 325 14.47 -20.04 -19.70
C GLN A 325 15.78 -19.53 -19.10
N GLU A 326 16.14 -18.26 -19.36
CA GLU A 326 17.37 -17.69 -18.83
C GLU A 326 17.32 -17.48 -17.31
N ILE A 327 16.17 -17.09 -16.76
CA ILE A 327 15.94 -16.99 -15.31
C ILE A 327 16.13 -18.36 -14.64
N ARG A 328 15.49 -19.42 -15.20
CA ARG A 328 15.64 -20.79 -14.70
C ARG A 328 17.10 -21.25 -14.75
N ARG A 329 17.78 -20.95 -15.83
CA ARG A 329 19.21 -21.29 -15.99
C ARG A 329 20.11 -20.61 -14.94
N ARG A 330 19.74 -19.41 -14.50
CA ARG A 330 20.52 -18.67 -13.48
C ARG A 330 20.18 -19.07 -12.05
N LYS A 331 18.97 -19.54 -11.81
CA LYS A 331 18.53 -20.01 -10.49
C LYS A 331 19.02 -21.41 -10.15
N GLY A 332 19.25 -22.29 -11.13
CA GLY A 332 19.74 -23.67 -10.96
C GLY A 332 21.21 -23.79 -11.26
#